data_d316acd4b00fd081680bd4b9a64bc37b
#
_entry.id   d316acd4b00fd081680bd4b9a64bc37b
#
_cell.length_a   1.000
_cell.length_b   1.000
_cell.length_c   1.000
_cell.angle_alpha   90.00
_cell.angle_beta   90.00
_cell.angle_gamma   90.00
#
_symmetry.space_group_name_H-M   'P 1'
#
loop_
_entity.id
_entity.type
_entity.pdbx_description
1 polymer ?
#
loop_
_entity_poly.entity_id
_entity_poly.type
_entity_poly.pdbx_seq_one_letter_code
_entity_poly.pdbx_strand_id
1 'polypeptide(L)'
;MSKTELKVLIDNILSSAQKCQLYMDGLEQIDFFCDDKTQDSVLMNLIVIGEQASKIIAFYPEFVEANNDIPWQPIKGLRNRVAHGYFDVDLGTIWNTVKDDLPLLREKLCNPNYPSPGEDPTP
;
A
#
# COMPACT_ATOMS: atom_id res chain seq x y z
N MET A 1 9.90 -18.67 1.13
CA MET A 1 9.33 -17.66 2.04
C MET A 1 8.19 -18.26 2.83
N SER A 2 8.05 -17.89 4.07
CA SER A 2 7.06 -18.48 4.97
C SER A 2 5.79 -17.63 5.05
N LYS A 3 4.71 -18.23 5.52
CA LYS A 3 3.45 -17.52 5.79
C LYS A 3 3.65 -16.43 6.85
N THR A 4 4.55 -16.64 7.81
CA THR A 4 4.89 -15.65 8.83
C THR A 4 5.51 -14.41 8.19
N GLU A 5 6.41 -14.60 7.24
CA GLU A 5 7.03 -13.48 6.52
C GLU A 5 6.02 -12.72 5.67
N LEU A 6 5.11 -13.45 5.02
CA LEU A 6 4.02 -12.82 4.27
C LEU A 6 3.17 -11.95 5.18
N LYS A 7 2.83 -12.45 6.37
CA LYS A 7 2.03 -11.68 7.33
C LYS A 7 2.73 -10.39 7.73
N VAL A 8 4.05 -10.42 7.92
CA VAL A 8 4.82 -9.21 8.24
C VAL A 8 4.70 -8.18 7.11
N LEU A 9 4.81 -8.62 5.86
CA LEU A 9 4.68 -7.72 4.71
C LEU A 9 3.29 -7.10 4.65
N ILE A 10 2.26 -7.90 4.88
CA ILE A 10 0.87 -7.43 4.92
C ILE A 10 0.69 -6.42 6.06
N ASP A 11 1.18 -6.73 7.25
CA ASP A 11 1.06 -5.85 8.41
C ASP A 11 1.77 -4.51 8.16
N ASN A 12 2.90 -4.53 7.48
CA ASN A 12 3.61 -3.30 7.11
C ASN A 12 2.78 -2.43 6.16
N ILE A 13 2.11 -3.05 5.19
CA ILE A 13 1.20 -2.31 4.29
C ILE A 13 0.05 -1.70 5.08
N LEU A 14 -0.59 -2.49 5.94
CA LEU A 14 -1.72 -2.03 6.73
C LEU A 14 -1.33 -0.88 7.65
N SER A 15 -0.17 -0.98 8.30
CA SER A 15 0.34 0.07 9.18
C SER A 15 0.61 1.37 8.41
N SER A 16 1.28 1.28 7.27
CA SER A 16 1.59 2.46 6.46
C SER A 16 0.33 3.11 5.88
N ALA A 17 -0.63 2.30 5.44
CA ALA A 17 -1.91 2.82 4.96
C ALA A 17 -2.67 3.54 6.07
N GLN A 18 -2.68 2.98 7.27
CA GLN A 18 -3.31 3.61 8.43
C GLN A 18 -2.65 4.95 8.75
N LYS A 19 -1.32 5.01 8.72
CA LYS A 19 -0.59 6.25 8.97
C LYS A 19 -0.97 7.34 7.97
N CYS A 20 -1.04 7.00 6.67
CA CYS A 20 -1.46 7.96 5.66
C CYS A 20 -2.84 8.53 5.96
N GLN A 21 -3.79 7.66 6.33
CA GLN A 21 -5.14 8.09 6.65
C GLN A 21 -5.19 8.97 7.90
N LEU A 22 -4.41 8.61 8.93
CA LEU A 22 -4.34 9.40 10.16
C LEU A 22 -3.73 10.78 9.92
N TYR A 23 -2.65 10.85 9.13
CA TYR A 23 -1.99 12.12 8.85
C TYR A 23 -2.88 13.09 8.08
N MET A 24 -3.78 12.55 7.28
CA MET A 24 -4.69 13.36 6.46
C MET A 24 -6.09 13.52 7.08
N ASP A 25 -6.32 12.89 8.22
CA ASP A 25 -7.63 12.97 8.88
C ASP A 25 -7.97 14.39 9.25
N GLY A 26 -9.19 14.82 8.92
CA GLY A 26 -9.66 16.16 9.21
C GLY A 26 -9.15 17.25 8.27
N LEU A 27 -8.25 16.91 7.34
CA LEU A 27 -7.75 17.87 6.36
C LEU A 27 -8.68 17.94 5.15
N GLU A 28 -8.82 19.13 4.59
CA GLU A 28 -9.38 19.30 3.26
C GLU A 28 -8.23 19.27 2.25
N GLN A 29 -8.58 19.13 0.97
CA GLN A 29 -7.57 19.00 -0.09
C GLN A 29 -6.62 20.22 -0.10
N ILE A 30 -7.16 21.42 0.08
CA ILE A 30 -6.35 22.63 0.10
C ILE A 30 -5.35 22.62 1.26
N ASP A 31 -5.75 22.10 2.42
CA ASP A 31 -4.86 21.98 3.57
C ASP A 31 -3.68 21.07 3.26
N PHE A 32 -3.97 19.93 2.65
CA PHE A 32 -2.92 18.99 2.25
C PHE A 32 -1.95 19.61 1.25
N PHE A 33 -2.47 20.40 0.31
CA PHE A 33 -1.65 21.03 -0.73
C PHE A 33 -0.71 22.11 -0.15
N CYS A 34 -1.00 22.59 1.05
CA CYS A 34 -0.20 23.62 1.72
C CYS A 34 0.63 23.07 2.88
N ASP A 35 0.67 21.76 3.07
CA ASP A 35 1.30 21.13 4.24
C ASP A 35 2.42 20.19 3.80
N ASP A 36 3.63 20.74 3.65
CA ASP A 36 4.81 19.98 3.20
C ASP A 36 5.11 18.79 4.11
N LYS A 37 4.99 18.99 5.41
CA LYS A 37 5.31 17.92 6.37
C LYS A 37 4.36 16.74 6.20
N THR A 38 3.09 17.00 6.06
CA THR A 38 2.11 15.93 5.83
C THR A 38 2.34 15.28 4.48
N GLN A 39 2.61 16.04 3.44
CA GLN A 39 2.96 15.50 2.11
C GLN A 39 4.12 14.52 2.21
N ASP A 40 5.22 14.94 2.83
CA ASP A 40 6.42 14.12 2.94
C ASP A 40 6.15 12.83 3.73
N SER A 41 5.39 12.93 4.80
CA SER A 41 5.05 11.78 5.63
C SER A 41 4.18 10.77 4.86
N VAL A 42 3.21 11.27 4.11
CA VAL A 42 2.34 10.43 3.28
C VAL A 42 3.14 9.77 2.18
N LEU A 43 3.97 10.53 1.46
CA LEU A 43 4.75 9.99 0.36
C LEU A 43 5.71 8.88 0.83
N MET A 44 6.35 9.06 1.98
CA MET A 44 7.22 8.03 2.55
C MET A 44 6.44 6.73 2.80
N ASN A 45 5.24 6.83 3.35
CA ASN A 45 4.42 5.65 3.63
C ASN A 45 3.91 4.98 2.34
N LEU A 46 3.64 5.75 1.30
CA LEU A 46 3.28 5.17 0.00
C LEU A 46 4.45 4.41 -0.61
N ILE A 47 5.69 4.89 -0.43
CA ILE A 47 6.89 4.15 -0.84
C ILE A 47 6.97 2.82 -0.12
N VAL A 48 6.74 2.81 1.20
CA VAL A 48 6.75 1.56 1.99
C VAL A 48 5.71 0.58 1.45
N ILE A 49 4.49 1.06 1.20
CA ILE A 49 3.42 0.21 0.65
C ILE A 49 3.86 -0.42 -0.68
N GLY A 50 4.41 0.37 -1.58
CA GLY A 50 4.89 -0.12 -2.88
C GLY A 50 6.01 -1.14 -2.76
N GLU A 51 6.95 -0.92 -1.83
CA GLU A 51 8.05 -1.85 -1.58
C GLU A 51 7.55 -3.19 -1.03
N GLN A 52 6.62 -3.16 -0.08
CA GLN A 52 6.07 -4.39 0.48
C GLN A 52 5.25 -5.15 -0.56
N ALA A 53 4.43 -4.45 -1.34
CA ALA A 53 3.67 -5.07 -2.43
C ALA A 53 4.59 -5.72 -3.45
N SER A 54 5.70 -5.09 -3.79
CA SER A 54 6.69 -5.63 -4.71
C SER A 54 7.24 -6.97 -4.22
N LYS A 55 7.53 -7.07 -2.92
CA LYS A 55 8.00 -8.32 -2.31
C LYS A 55 6.93 -9.40 -2.33
N ILE A 56 5.68 -9.04 -2.05
CA ILE A 56 4.57 -9.99 -2.09
C ILE A 56 4.40 -10.55 -3.49
N ILE A 57 4.42 -9.69 -4.51
CA ILE A 57 4.30 -10.12 -5.90
C ILE A 57 5.43 -11.07 -6.27
N ALA A 58 6.66 -10.76 -5.85
CA ALA A 58 7.84 -11.55 -6.22
C ALA A 58 7.88 -12.92 -5.53
N PHE A 59 7.49 -12.97 -4.25
CA PHE A 59 7.72 -14.17 -3.42
C PHE A 59 6.46 -14.95 -3.08
N TYR A 60 5.27 -14.39 -3.31
CA TYR A 60 4.00 -15.03 -2.95
C TYR A 60 2.98 -14.93 -4.10
N PRO A 61 3.34 -15.45 -5.30
CA PRO A 61 2.44 -15.32 -6.45
C PRO A 61 1.08 -16.00 -6.26
N GLU A 62 1.01 -17.07 -5.49
CA GLU A 62 -0.26 -17.76 -5.23
C GLU A 62 -1.17 -16.89 -4.36
N PHE A 63 -0.60 -16.16 -3.41
CA PHE A 63 -1.37 -15.22 -2.60
C PHE A 63 -1.91 -14.06 -3.46
N VAL A 64 -1.08 -13.54 -4.36
CA VAL A 64 -1.49 -12.48 -5.29
C VAL A 64 -2.66 -12.96 -6.15
N GLU A 65 -2.58 -14.18 -6.67
CA GLU A 65 -3.64 -14.75 -7.50
C GLU A 65 -4.93 -14.96 -6.69
N ALA A 66 -4.82 -15.43 -5.45
CA ALA A 66 -5.97 -15.63 -4.58
C ALA A 66 -6.65 -14.30 -4.20
N ASN A 67 -5.97 -13.18 -4.36
CA ASN A 67 -6.45 -11.85 -4.04
C ASN A 67 -6.30 -10.91 -5.24
N ASN A 68 -6.63 -11.39 -6.43
CA ASN A 68 -6.41 -10.66 -7.68
C ASN A 68 -7.35 -9.47 -7.87
N ASP A 69 -8.31 -9.28 -6.99
CA ASP A 69 -9.14 -8.07 -6.94
C ASP A 69 -8.40 -6.88 -6.32
N ILE A 70 -7.23 -7.12 -5.69
CA ILE A 70 -6.36 -6.05 -5.22
C ILE A 70 -5.50 -5.58 -6.40
N PRO A 71 -5.43 -4.26 -6.65
CA PRO A 71 -4.66 -3.73 -7.78
C PRO A 71 -3.16 -3.73 -7.48
N TRP A 72 -2.55 -4.92 -7.50
CA TRP A 72 -1.15 -5.13 -7.10
C TRP A 72 -0.16 -4.31 -7.93
N GLN A 73 -0.34 -4.23 -9.26
CA GLN A 73 0.61 -3.54 -10.12
C GLN A 73 0.61 -2.02 -9.89
N PRO A 74 -0.55 -1.35 -9.84
CA PRO A 74 -0.58 0.07 -9.47
C PRO A 74 0.01 0.34 -8.09
N ILE A 75 -0.22 -0.54 -7.11
CA ILE A 75 0.32 -0.40 -5.76
C ILE A 75 1.85 -0.53 -5.78
N LYS A 76 2.36 -1.55 -6.47
CA LYS A 76 3.81 -1.70 -6.67
C LYS A 76 4.41 -0.46 -7.29
N GLY A 77 3.71 0.17 -8.23
CA GLY A 77 4.18 1.36 -8.93
C GLY A 77 4.26 2.61 -8.07
N LEU A 78 3.64 2.64 -6.89
CA LEU A 78 3.66 3.81 -6.02
C LEU A 78 5.09 4.24 -5.68
N ARG A 79 5.94 3.30 -5.33
CA ARG A 79 7.33 3.58 -4.98
C ARG A 79 8.06 4.27 -6.15
N ASN A 80 7.90 3.75 -7.36
CA ASN A 80 8.58 4.31 -8.52
C ASN A 80 8.05 5.70 -8.87
N ARG A 81 6.73 5.89 -8.82
CA ARG A 81 6.14 7.20 -9.12
C ARG A 81 6.62 8.27 -8.15
N VAL A 82 6.69 7.95 -6.87
CA VAL A 82 7.15 8.90 -5.86
C VAL A 82 8.67 9.09 -5.94
N ALA A 83 9.43 8.00 -6.02
CA ALA A 83 10.89 8.08 -5.99
C ALA A 83 11.48 8.79 -7.20
N HIS A 84 10.87 8.61 -8.39
CA HIS A 84 11.39 9.19 -9.62
C HIS A 84 10.79 10.55 -9.95
N GLY A 85 9.67 10.92 -9.34
CA GLY A 85 8.99 12.17 -9.59
C GLY A 85 8.70 12.99 -8.35
N TYR A 86 9.57 12.92 -7.34
CA TYR A 86 9.30 13.53 -6.03
C TYR A 86 8.88 15.00 -6.13
N PHE A 87 9.59 15.79 -6.93
CA PHE A 87 9.28 17.21 -7.09
C PHE A 87 8.13 17.47 -8.08
N ASP A 88 7.75 16.48 -8.86
CA ASP A 88 6.71 16.58 -9.89
C ASP A 88 5.50 15.71 -9.55
N VAL A 89 5.40 15.24 -8.30
CA VAL A 89 4.29 14.40 -7.87
C VAL A 89 2.98 15.19 -7.95
N ASP A 90 1.98 14.58 -8.56
CA ASP A 90 0.63 15.13 -8.61
C ASP A 90 -0.05 14.94 -7.26
N LEU A 91 -0.10 16.00 -6.46
CA LEU A 91 -0.68 15.95 -5.12
C LEU A 91 -2.18 15.61 -5.15
N GLY A 92 -2.88 15.96 -6.21
CA GLY A 92 -4.30 15.58 -6.37
C GLY A 92 -4.45 14.08 -6.48
N THR A 93 -3.57 13.43 -7.25
CA THR A 93 -3.56 11.96 -7.36
C THR A 93 -3.23 11.33 -6.01
N ILE A 94 -2.26 11.87 -5.28
CA ILE A 94 -1.91 11.36 -3.94
C ILE A 94 -3.07 11.50 -2.99
N TRP A 95 -3.75 12.66 -3.00
CA TRP A 95 -4.93 12.89 -2.18
C TRP A 95 -6.00 11.83 -2.42
N ASN A 96 -6.33 11.58 -3.69
CA ASN A 96 -7.33 10.59 -4.07
C ASN A 96 -6.89 9.17 -3.68
N THR A 97 -5.61 8.85 -3.83
CA THR A 97 -5.08 7.55 -3.44
C THR A 97 -5.33 7.28 -1.95
N VAL A 98 -5.02 8.25 -1.11
CA VAL A 98 -5.19 8.08 0.34
C VAL A 98 -6.67 8.06 0.74
N LYS A 99 -7.49 8.90 0.13
CA LYS A 99 -8.91 9.02 0.52
C LYS A 99 -9.77 7.89 -0.03
N ASP A 100 -9.47 7.40 -1.23
CA ASP A 100 -10.33 6.45 -1.93
C ASP A 100 -9.73 5.05 -2.03
N ASP A 101 -8.44 4.94 -2.36
CA ASP A 101 -7.83 3.64 -2.66
C ASP A 101 -7.33 2.91 -1.42
N LEU A 102 -6.71 3.63 -0.48
CA LEU A 102 -6.16 3.00 0.72
C LEU A 102 -7.22 2.39 1.64
N PRO A 103 -8.41 2.99 1.83
CA PRO A 103 -9.44 2.32 2.62
C PRO A 103 -9.86 0.97 2.05
N LEU A 104 -9.98 0.86 0.73
CA LEU A 104 -10.31 -0.41 0.07
C LEU A 104 -9.19 -1.42 0.21
N LEU A 105 -7.94 -0.98 0.05
CA LEU A 105 -6.78 -1.84 0.22
C LEU A 105 -6.73 -2.41 1.64
N ARG A 106 -6.93 -1.56 2.64
CA ARG A 106 -6.96 -1.99 4.04
C ARG A 106 -8.05 -3.01 4.30
N GLU A 107 -9.25 -2.75 3.79
CA GLU A 107 -10.38 -3.67 3.95
C GLU A 107 -10.04 -5.06 3.39
N LYS A 108 -9.48 -5.11 2.19
CA LYS A 108 -9.16 -6.37 1.53
C LYS A 108 -8.00 -7.09 2.20
N LEU A 109 -6.97 -6.37 2.65
CA LEU A 109 -5.80 -6.98 3.28
C LEU A 109 -6.01 -7.32 4.75
N CYS A 110 -7.02 -6.75 5.42
CA CYS A 110 -7.36 -7.16 6.79
C CYS A 110 -7.90 -8.58 6.87
N ASN A 111 -8.52 -9.04 5.79
CA ASN A 111 -9.11 -10.39 5.73
C ASN A 111 -8.87 -10.97 4.34
N PRO A 112 -7.61 -11.25 3.99
CA PRO A 112 -7.29 -11.73 2.65
C PRO A 112 -7.62 -13.20 2.47
N ASN A 113 -7.70 -13.62 1.21
CA ASN A 113 -7.83 -15.03 0.86
C ASN A 113 -6.44 -15.67 0.83
N TYR A 114 -6.31 -16.85 1.42
CA TYR A 114 -5.08 -17.61 1.34
C TYR A 114 -5.25 -18.79 0.38
N PRO A 115 -4.16 -19.24 -0.27
CA PRO A 115 -4.24 -20.45 -1.10
C PRO A 115 -4.74 -21.63 -0.30
N SER A 116 -5.30 -22.63 -0.99
CA SER A 116 -5.75 -23.87 -0.37
C SER A 116 -4.63 -24.51 0.44
N PRO A 117 -4.94 -25.24 1.55
CA PRO A 117 -3.89 -25.83 2.38
C PRO A 117 -2.88 -26.69 1.64
N GLY A 118 -3.30 -27.39 0.58
CA GLY A 118 -2.40 -28.19 -0.24
C GLY A 118 -1.49 -27.37 -1.14
N GLU A 119 -1.75 -26.09 -1.32
CA GLU A 119 -1.00 -25.17 -2.18
C GLU A 119 -0.14 -24.22 -1.36
N ASP A 120 -0.35 -24.17 -0.06
CA ASP A 120 0.37 -23.26 0.83
C ASP A 120 1.82 -23.73 0.93
N PRO A 121 2.81 -22.89 0.53
CA PRO A 121 4.21 -23.27 0.62
C PRO A 121 4.75 -23.24 2.04
N THR A 122 3.95 -22.83 3.02
CA THR A 122 4.39 -22.72 4.39
C THR A 122 4.66 -24.08 4.99
N PRO A 123 5.84 -24.28 5.53
CA PRO A 123 6.11 -25.53 6.24
C PRO A 123 5.25 -25.66 7.48
#